data_cb51f66927f2edf80a6da9b4dfdc1982
#
_entry.id   cb51f66927f2edf80a6da9b4dfdc1982
#
_cell.length_a   1.000
_cell.length_b   1.000
_cell.length_c   1.000
_cell.angle_alpha   90.00
_cell.angle_beta   90.00
_cell.angle_gamma   90.00
#
_symmetry.space_group_name_H-M   'P 1'
#
loop_
_entity.id
_entity.type
_entity.pdbx_description
1 polymer ?
#
loop_
_entity_poly.entity_id
_entity_poly.type
_entity_poly.pdbx_seq_one_letter_code
_entity_poly.pdbx_strand_id
1 'polypeptide(L)'
;GSNGFIGSNVCKRLCADGIKVFAVVKDENENIDNIKNLSGIEIVYCELDEIETLADMISDRDIDVFYHFAWVGSAGSLRCDENVQLQNALWTARALRTADKMQCKKFVKAGSIMEKETYTAVYTQESKPGLPYIYGAGKLIARAICKPIANSLSIDLCWAVITNAYGVGELSPRFVNSTIRKIIANEPLQFTAATQNYDFIYIDDVARAFEAI
;
A
#
# COMPACT_ATOMS: atom_id res chain seq x y z
N GLY A 1 7.65 1.64 2.10
CA GLY A 1 7.01 0.83 1.04
C GLY A 1 7.27 1.35 -0.37
N SER A 2 8.23 2.29 -0.52
CA SER A 2 8.55 2.94 -1.81
C SER A 2 9.15 1.96 -2.84
N ASN A 3 9.85 0.92 -2.38
CA ASN A 3 10.45 -0.11 -3.24
C ASN A 3 9.48 -1.26 -3.59
N GLY A 4 8.27 -1.29 -3.02
CA GLY A 4 7.24 -2.28 -3.33
C GLY A 4 6.58 -2.05 -4.70
N PHE A 5 5.73 -3.01 -5.14
CA PHE A 5 5.07 -2.98 -6.45
C PHE A 5 4.33 -1.65 -6.73
N ILE A 6 3.45 -1.22 -5.84
CA ILE A 6 2.70 0.02 -6.03
C ILE A 6 3.58 1.24 -5.78
N GLY A 7 4.29 1.27 -4.64
CA GLY A 7 5.10 2.41 -4.24
C GLY A 7 6.16 2.80 -5.27
N SER A 8 6.86 1.82 -5.85
CA SER A 8 7.90 2.09 -6.85
C SER A 8 7.35 2.69 -8.15
N ASN A 9 6.15 2.27 -8.57
CA ASN A 9 5.53 2.83 -9.76
C ASN A 9 4.98 4.24 -9.50
N VAL A 10 4.50 4.53 -8.30
CA VAL A 10 4.16 5.91 -7.90
C VAL A 10 5.41 6.78 -7.83
N CYS A 11 6.53 6.31 -7.23
CA CYS A 11 7.80 7.04 -7.25
C CYS A 11 8.26 7.37 -8.67
N LYS A 12 8.22 6.38 -9.59
CA LYS A 12 8.57 6.58 -11.00
C LYS A 12 7.72 7.67 -11.64
N ARG A 13 6.42 7.64 -11.40
CA ARG A 13 5.49 8.62 -11.98
C ARG A 13 5.77 10.02 -11.46
N LEU A 14 5.85 10.20 -10.14
CA LEU A 14 6.12 11.50 -9.51
C LEU A 14 7.48 12.09 -9.95
N CYS A 15 8.55 11.26 -9.99
CA CYS A 15 9.86 11.69 -10.45
C CYS A 15 9.85 12.07 -11.94
N ALA A 16 9.08 11.37 -12.79
CA ALA A 16 8.97 11.70 -14.22
C ALA A 16 8.32 13.07 -14.44
N ASP A 17 7.45 13.51 -13.54
CA ASP A 17 6.83 14.84 -13.57
C ASP A 17 7.64 15.90 -12.80
N GLY A 18 8.89 15.57 -12.43
CA GLY A 18 9.82 16.49 -11.78
C GLY A 18 9.57 16.75 -10.31
N ILE A 19 8.72 15.93 -9.67
CA ILE A 19 8.42 16.04 -8.24
C ILE A 19 9.56 15.40 -7.43
N LYS A 20 10.06 16.10 -6.41
CA LYS A 20 11.03 15.56 -5.46
C LYS A 20 10.37 14.51 -4.58
N VAL A 21 11.00 13.35 -4.43
CA VAL A 21 10.47 12.20 -3.69
C VAL A 21 11.45 11.73 -2.62
N PHE A 22 11.05 11.76 -1.36
CA PHE A 22 11.72 11.04 -0.27
C PHE A 22 11.17 9.61 -0.21
N ALA A 23 11.94 8.66 -0.71
CA ALA A 23 11.52 7.27 -0.80
C ALA A 23 11.91 6.49 0.45
N VAL A 24 10.97 6.29 1.35
CA VAL A 24 11.21 5.56 2.60
C VAL A 24 11.23 4.06 2.33
N VAL A 25 12.36 3.43 2.63
CA VAL A 25 12.65 2.00 2.51
C VAL A 25 12.96 1.45 3.90
N LYS A 26 12.70 0.18 4.15
CA LYS A 26 12.85 -0.42 5.46
C LYS A 26 14.28 -0.31 5.99
N ASP A 27 15.24 -0.88 5.26
CA ASP A 27 16.66 -0.91 5.62
C ASP A 27 17.57 -1.00 4.38
N GLU A 28 18.87 -0.94 4.56
CA GLU A 28 19.87 -0.95 3.49
C GLU A 28 19.97 -2.28 2.74
N ASN A 29 19.44 -3.37 3.29
CA ASN A 29 19.47 -4.70 2.66
C ASN A 29 18.31 -4.89 1.67
N GLU A 30 17.35 -3.98 1.66
CA GLU A 30 16.22 -4.04 0.74
C GLU A 30 16.65 -3.76 -0.71
N ASN A 31 16.05 -4.49 -1.65
CA ASN A 31 16.28 -4.21 -3.07
C ASN A 31 15.58 -2.92 -3.49
N ILE A 32 16.37 -1.96 -3.97
CA ILE A 32 15.92 -0.65 -4.46
C ILE A 32 16.23 -0.43 -5.95
N ASP A 33 16.60 -1.48 -6.70
CA ASP A 33 16.96 -1.37 -8.12
C ASP A 33 15.89 -0.71 -8.98
N ASN A 34 14.64 -0.84 -8.56
CA ASN A 34 13.48 -0.27 -9.23
C ASN A 34 13.29 1.24 -9.02
N ILE A 35 14.00 1.85 -8.05
CA ILE A 35 13.84 3.28 -7.71
C ILE A 35 15.17 4.05 -7.60
N LYS A 36 16.29 3.41 -7.30
CA LYS A 36 17.56 4.09 -6.95
C LYS A 36 18.11 5.07 -7.97
N ASN A 37 17.76 4.91 -9.25
CA ASN A 37 18.29 5.73 -10.35
C ASN A 37 17.27 6.77 -10.87
N LEU A 38 16.15 6.98 -10.17
CA LEU A 38 15.16 7.97 -10.56
C LEU A 38 15.69 9.39 -10.29
N SER A 39 15.50 10.29 -11.23
CA SER A 39 15.85 11.70 -11.03
C SER A 39 14.91 12.32 -9.99
N GLY A 40 15.47 13.05 -9.03
CA GLY A 40 14.68 13.71 -7.97
C GLY A 40 14.27 12.79 -6.81
N ILE A 41 14.79 11.55 -6.75
CA ILE A 41 14.55 10.65 -5.62
C ILE A 41 15.68 10.75 -4.57
N GLU A 42 15.29 10.72 -3.32
CA GLU A 42 16.19 10.61 -2.16
C GLU A 42 15.75 9.40 -1.33
N ILE A 43 16.65 8.46 -1.09
CA ILE A 43 16.36 7.24 -0.32
C ILE A 43 16.55 7.53 1.16
N VAL A 44 15.54 7.18 1.97
CA VAL A 44 15.58 7.30 3.43
C VAL A 44 15.30 5.92 4.03
N TYR A 45 16.19 5.43 4.88
CA TYR A 45 16.01 4.15 5.54
C TYR A 45 15.33 4.33 6.89
N CYS A 46 14.15 3.74 7.06
CA CYS A 46 13.38 3.81 8.29
C CYS A 46 12.43 2.61 8.40
N GLU A 47 12.54 1.86 9.49
CA GLU A 47 11.62 0.78 9.82
C GLU A 47 10.25 1.31 10.28
N LEU A 48 9.20 0.49 10.12
CA LEU A 48 7.85 0.88 10.55
C LEU A 48 7.74 1.09 12.06
N ASP A 49 8.53 0.36 12.84
CA ASP A 49 8.57 0.55 14.30
C ASP A 49 9.18 1.90 14.71
N GLU A 50 10.01 2.48 13.85
CA GLU A 50 10.71 3.75 14.06
C GLU A 50 10.13 4.89 13.20
N ILE A 51 8.95 4.72 12.61
CA ILE A 51 8.37 5.66 11.63
C ILE A 51 8.28 7.11 12.16
N GLU A 52 8.21 7.28 13.48
CA GLU A 52 8.13 8.60 14.12
C GLU A 52 9.44 9.39 14.01
N THR A 53 10.59 8.70 13.80
CA THR A 53 11.90 9.34 13.61
C THR A 53 12.06 10.02 12.25
N LEU A 54 11.20 9.70 11.27
CA LEU A 54 11.24 10.33 9.94
C LEU A 54 11.17 11.85 10.01
N ALA A 55 10.44 12.41 10.99
CA ALA A 55 10.33 13.84 11.16
C ALA A 55 11.67 14.52 11.55
N ASP A 56 12.60 13.75 12.10
CA ASP A 56 13.95 14.22 12.45
C ASP A 56 14.95 13.89 11.34
N MET A 57 14.76 12.77 10.63
CA MET A 57 15.62 12.33 9.54
C MET A 57 15.48 13.20 8.28
N ILE A 58 14.27 13.67 7.99
CA ILE A 58 13.97 14.51 6.83
C ILE A 58 13.79 15.95 7.34
N SER A 59 14.80 16.78 7.13
CA SER A 59 14.79 18.18 7.57
C SER A 59 13.95 19.11 6.68
N ASP A 60 13.65 18.68 5.44
CA ASP A 60 12.79 19.42 4.54
C ASP A 60 11.38 19.52 5.12
N ARG A 61 10.83 20.71 5.15
CA ARG A 61 9.47 21.01 5.71
C ARG A 61 8.48 21.44 4.64
N ASP A 62 8.88 21.42 3.37
CA ASP A 62 8.02 21.70 2.22
C ASP A 62 7.55 20.41 1.56
N ILE A 63 6.99 19.51 2.38
CA ILE A 63 6.47 18.22 1.93
C ILE A 63 4.94 18.31 1.90
N ASP A 64 4.37 18.32 0.71
CA ASP A 64 2.92 18.44 0.55
C ASP A 64 2.17 17.16 0.93
N VAL A 65 2.67 15.98 0.50
CA VAL A 65 1.92 14.72 0.58
C VAL A 65 2.76 13.60 1.17
N PHE A 66 2.20 12.90 2.14
CA PHE A 66 2.76 11.67 2.68
C PHE A 66 1.99 10.46 2.12
N TYR A 67 2.63 9.69 1.23
CA TYR A 67 2.07 8.42 0.73
C TYR A 67 2.48 7.25 1.61
N HIS A 68 1.52 6.51 2.14
CA HIS A 68 1.77 5.33 2.97
C HIS A 68 1.34 4.04 2.26
N PHE A 69 2.30 3.36 1.60
CA PHE A 69 2.10 2.08 0.91
C PHE A 69 2.51 0.87 1.77
N ALA A 70 3.38 1.09 2.76
CA ALA A 70 3.92 0.01 3.57
C ALA A 70 2.81 -0.79 4.28
N TRP A 71 2.95 -2.13 4.22
CA TRP A 71 2.07 -3.08 4.88
C TRP A 71 2.74 -4.45 4.92
N VAL A 72 3.00 -4.97 6.10
CA VAL A 72 3.58 -6.31 6.29
C VAL A 72 2.48 -7.36 6.11
N GLY A 73 2.77 -8.46 5.42
CA GLY A 73 1.82 -9.56 5.27
C GLY A 73 0.64 -9.23 4.35
N SER A 74 0.86 -8.51 3.24
CA SER A 74 -0.15 -8.34 2.20
C SER A 74 -0.38 -9.63 1.40
N ALA A 75 0.55 -10.59 1.48
CA ALA A 75 0.51 -11.92 0.88
C ALA A 75 1.20 -12.94 1.80
N GLY A 76 1.09 -14.23 1.48
CA GLY A 76 1.70 -15.33 2.25
C GLY A 76 1.03 -15.57 3.61
N SER A 77 1.72 -16.29 4.51
CA SER A 77 1.18 -16.69 5.82
C SER A 77 0.87 -15.53 6.76
N LEU A 78 1.69 -14.48 6.73
CA LEU A 78 1.50 -13.28 7.56
C LEU A 78 0.20 -12.51 7.25
N ARG A 79 -0.43 -12.82 6.10
CA ARG A 79 -1.76 -12.30 5.77
C ARG A 79 -2.84 -12.75 6.77
N CYS A 80 -2.63 -13.93 7.37
CA CYS A 80 -3.55 -14.57 8.29
C CYS A 80 -3.15 -14.39 9.77
N ASP A 81 -2.09 -13.63 10.04
CA ASP A 81 -1.58 -13.38 11.39
C ASP A 81 -2.22 -12.11 11.95
N GLU A 82 -3.05 -12.26 12.95
CA GLU A 82 -3.80 -11.17 13.58
C GLU A 82 -2.88 -10.14 14.23
N ASN A 83 -1.77 -10.56 14.85
CA ASN A 83 -0.85 -9.63 15.50
C ASN A 83 -0.16 -8.74 14.48
N VAL A 84 0.31 -9.33 13.37
CA VAL A 84 0.91 -8.59 12.26
C VAL A 84 -0.10 -7.60 11.66
N GLN A 85 -1.35 -8.03 11.45
CA GLN A 85 -2.36 -7.16 10.84
C GLN A 85 -2.81 -6.03 11.77
N LEU A 86 -2.90 -6.26 13.09
CA LEU A 86 -3.14 -5.21 14.08
C LEU A 86 -1.96 -4.24 14.20
N GLN A 87 -0.73 -4.77 14.19
CA GLN A 87 0.47 -3.93 14.22
C GLN A 87 0.56 -3.00 13.00
N ASN A 88 0.19 -3.45 11.80
CA ASN A 88 0.08 -2.57 10.64
C ASN A 88 -0.90 -1.41 10.85
N ALA A 89 -2.00 -1.62 11.55
CA ALA A 89 -2.95 -0.57 11.86
C ALA A 89 -2.31 0.48 12.80
N LEU A 90 -1.56 0.04 13.81
CA LEU A 90 -0.81 0.93 14.70
C LEU A 90 0.27 1.72 13.95
N TRP A 91 1.07 1.06 13.11
CA TRP A 91 2.07 1.74 12.28
C TRP A 91 1.45 2.78 11.34
N THR A 92 0.28 2.48 10.77
CA THR A 92 -0.43 3.44 9.91
C THR A 92 -0.86 4.68 10.70
N ALA A 93 -1.36 4.50 11.93
CA ALA A 93 -1.73 5.62 12.79
C ALA A 93 -0.51 6.46 13.22
N ARG A 94 0.63 5.82 13.52
CA ARG A 94 1.90 6.52 13.81
C ARG A 94 2.39 7.29 12.58
N ALA A 95 2.38 6.67 11.40
CA ALA A 95 2.77 7.32 10.15
C ALA A 95 1.92 8.58 9.86
N LEU A 96 0.61 8.54 10.12
CA LEU A 96 -0.27 9.69 9.99
C LEU A 96 0.13 10.84 10.94
N ARG A 97 0.44 10.53 12.21
CA ARG A 97 0.93 11.52 13.17
C ARG A 97 2.31 12.07 12.80
N THR A 98 3.15 11.24 12.20
CA THR A 98 4.47 11.66 11.68
C THR A 98 4.30 12.62 10.51
N ALA A 99 3.38 12.34 9.60
CA ALA A 99 3.07 13.24 8.49
C ALA A 99 2.61 14.64 8.99
N ASP A 100 1.80 14.67 10.06
CA ASP A 100 1.40 15.93 10.71
C ASP A 100 2.60 16.68 11.34
N LYS A 101 3.48 15.98 12.06
CA LYS A 101 4.73 16.57 12.59
C LYS A 101 5.63 17.13 11.48
N MET A 102 5.65 16.50 10.31
CA MET A 102 6.36 16.94 9.12
C MET A 102 5.63 18.06 8.36
N GLN A 103 4.48 18.51 8.87
CA GLN A 103 3.65 19.56 8.28
C GLN A 103 3.09 19.22 6.89
N CYS A 104 2.96 17.92 6.57
CA CYS A 104 2.31 17.48 5.34
C CYS A 104 0.84 17.91 5.33
N LYS A 105 0.37 18.40 4.18
CA LYS A 105 -1.03 18.84 4.01
C LYS A 105 -1.96 17.65 3.85
N LYS A 106 -1.45 16.57 3.25
CA LYS A 106 -2.25 15.39 2.90
C LYS A 106 -1.53 14.09 3.27
N PHE A 107 -2.29 13.12 3.77
CA PHE A 107 -1.86 11.74 4.00
C PHE A 107 -2.66 10.80 3.09
N VAL A 108 -1.98 10.13 2.18
CA VAL A 108 -2.59 9.21 1.21
C VAL A 108 -2.25 7.78 1.58
N LYS A 109 -3.25 6.99 1.97
CA LYS A 109 -3.11 5.58 2.35
C LYS A 109 -3.62 4.64 1.28
N ALA A 110 -2.80 3.66 0.91
CA ALA A 110 -3.25 2.55 0.09
C ALA A 110 -4.19 1.62 0.89
N GLY A 111 -5.48 1.70 0.61
CA GLY A 111 -6.52 0.78 1.03
C GLY A 111 -6.58 -0.47 0.14
N SER A 112 -7.59 -1.31 0.35
CA SER A 112 -7.79 -2.55 -0.41
C SER A 112 -9.27 -2.87 -0.57
N ILE A 113 -9.65 -3.46 -1.71
CA ILE A 113 -11.00 -4.01 -1.92
C ILE A 113 -11.37 -5.04 -0.84
N MET A 114 -10.38 -5.71 -0.25
CA MET A 114 -10.57 -6.64 0.85
C MET A 114 -11.23 -6.01 2.08
N GLU A 115 -11.16 -4.70 2.25
CA GLU A 115 -11.89 -4.00 3.31
C GLU A 115 -13.39 -4.19 3.14
N LYS A 116 -13.91 -3.95 1.91
CA LYS A 116 -15.32 -4.13 1.58
C LYS A 116 -15.73 -5.60 1.66
N GLU A 117 -14.91 -6.49 1.11
CA GLU A 117 -15.16 -7.94 1.13
C GLU A 117 -15.20 -8.46 2.56
N THR A 118 -14.27 -8.04 3.43
CA THR A 118 -14.24 -8.44 4.84
C THR A 118 -15.45 -7.91 5.59
N TYR A 119 -15.78 -6.63 5.41
CA TYR A 119 -16.98 -6.07 6.03
C TYR A 119 -18.23 -6.86 5.63
N THR A 120 -18.42 -7.12 4.35
CA THR A 120 -19.56 -7.91 3.86
C THR A 120 -19.55 -9.32 4.45
N ALA A 121 -18.42 -10.02 4.42
CA ALA A 121 -18.33 -11.39 4.91
C ALA A 121 -18.60 -11.50 6.42
N VAL A 122 -18.09 -10.55 7.21
CA VAL A 122 -18.24 -10.58 8.69
C VAL A 122 -19.68 -10.27 9.12
N TYR A 123 -20.36 -9.35 8.42
CA TYR A 123 -21.70 -8.90 8.79
C TYR A 123 -22.82 -9.60 8.03
N THR A 124 -22.51 -10.50 7.09
CA THR A 124 -23.52 -11.35 6.46
C THR A 124 -23.86 -12.52 7.39
N GLN A 125 -25.14 -12.70 7.69
CA GLN A 125 -25.64 -13.80 8.52
C GLN A 125 -25.22 -15.15 7.90
N GLU A 126 -24.83 -16.10 8.77
CA GLU A 126 -24.36 -17.45 8.41
C GLU A 126 -23.07 -17.53 7.59
N SER A 127 -22.44 -16.39 7.26
CA SER A 127 -21.14 -16.37 6.61
C SER A 127 -20.05 -16.98 7.50
N LYS A 128 -19.10 -17.67 6.88
CA LYS A 128 -17.93 -18.28 7.57
C LYS A 128 -16.64 -17.81 6.92
N PRO A 129 -16.24 -16.52 7.12
CA PRO A 129 -15.03 -16.01 6.53
C PRO A 129 -13.79 -16.78 7.02
N GLY A 130 -12.90 -17.13 6.07
CA GLY A 130 -11.66 -17.81 6.39
C GLY A 130 -10.56 -16.85 6.90
N LEU A 131 -9.45 -17.42 7.38
CA LEU A 131 -8.32 -16.66 7.93
C LEU A 131 -7.77 -15.52 7.02
N PRO A 132 -7.74 -15.63 5.67
CA PRO A 132 -7.27 -14.53 4.83
C PRO A 132 -8.04 -13.21 4.96
N TYR A 133 -9.24 -13.22 5.54
CA TYR A 133 -10.02 -12.01 5.85
C TYR A 133 -9.44 -11.18 7.01
N ILE A 134 -8.52 -11.75 7.81
CA ILE A 134 -7.80 -11.03 8.87
C ILE A 134 -7.04 -9.82 8.30
N TYR A 135 -6.45 -9.97 7.11
CA TYR A 135 -5.84 -8.84 6.39
C TYR A 135 -6.82 -7.68 6.14
N GLY A 136 -8.01 -7.99 5.65
CA GLY A 136 -9.04 -6.97 5.41
C GLY A 136 -9.54 -6.33 6.71
N ALA A 137 -9.65 -7.12 7.79
CA ALA A 137 -9.99 -6.61 9.12
C ALA A 137 -8.92 -5.63 9.62
N GLY A 138 -7.63 -5.97 9.50
CA GLY A 138 -6.53 -5.04 9.84
C GLY A 138 -6.60 -3.72 9.07
N LYS A 139 -6.91 -3.77 7.76
CA LYS A 139 -7.11 -2.58 6.93
C LYS A 139 -8.31 -1.74 7.38
N LEU A 140 -9.44 -2.37 7.72
CA LEU A 140 -10.62 -1.70 8.26
C LEU A 140 -10.32 -1.01 9.60
N ILE A 141 -9.62 -1.69 10.51
CA ILE A 141 -9.20 -1.14 11.80
C ILE A 141 -8.30 0.07 11.58
N ALA A 142 -7.30 -0.04 10.70
CA ALA A 142 -6.42 1.09 10.36
C ALA A 142 -7.22 2.30 9.89
N ARG A 143 -8.20 2.10 8.98
CA ARG A 143 -9.06 3.17 8.48
C ARG A 143 -9.92 3.80 9.59
N ALA A 144 -10.52 2.95 10.44
CA ALA A 144 -11.37 3.40 11.55
C ALA A 144 -10.59 4.22 12.58
N ILE A 145 -9.31 3.88 12.82
CA ILE A 145 -8.43 4.63 13.73
C ILE A 145 -7.92 5.92 13.06
N CYS A 146 -7.47 5.85 11.82
CA CYS A 146 -6.85 7.00 11.14
C CYS A 146 -7.84 8.13 10.86
N LYS A 147 -9.09 7.82 10.56
CA LYS A 147 -10.10 8.86 10.24
C LYS A 147 -10.32 9.88 11.37
N PRO A 148 -10.61 9.48 12.63
CA PRO A 148 -10.73 10.44 13.73
C PRO A 148 -9.41 11.13 14.08
N ILE A 149 -8.26 10.44 13.93
CA ILE A 149 -6.94 11.07 14.12
C ILE A 149 -6.74 12.19 13.10
N ALA A 150 -6.95 11.94 11.81
CA ALA A 150 -6.81 12.94 10.77
C ALA A 150 -7.70 14.17 11.03
N ASN A 151 -8.96 13.93 11.43
CA ASN A 151 -9.87 15.03 11.80
C ASN A 151 -9.35 15.85 12.97
N SER A 152 -8.72 15.22 13.98
CA SER A 152 -8.19 15.93 15.15
C SER A 152 -6.92 16.72 14.84
N LEU A 153 -6.15 16.30 13.85
CA LEU A 153 -4.91 16.93 13.39
C LEU A 153 -5.14 17.94 12.26
N SER A 154 -6.36 17.97 11.68
CA SER A 154 -6.69 18.79 10.51
C SER A 154 -5.83 18.49 9.27
N ILE A 155 -5.37 17.23 9.14
CA ILE A 155 -4.67 16.74 7.95
C ILE A 155 -5.67 16.09 6.97
N ASP A 156 -5.54 16.39 5.69
CA ASP A 156 -6.39 15.78 4.65
C ASP A 156 -6.04 14.28 4.49
N LEU A 157 -6.99 13.41 4.80
CA LEU A 157 -6.83 11.95 4.70
C LEU A 157 -7.50 11.40 3.45
N CYS A 158 -6.73 10.98 2.48
CA CYS A 158 -7.20 10.19 1.35
C CYS A 158 -6.94 8.70 1.59
N TRP A 159 -8.02 7.90 1.64
CA TRP A 159 -7.96 6.45 1.74
C TRP A 159 -8.28 5.82 0.39
N ALA A 160 -7.25 5.59 -0.44
CA ALA A 160 -7.37 5.10 -1.81
C ALA A 160 -7.57 3.58 -1.84
N VAL A 161 -8.79 3.12 -2.08
CA VAL A 161 -9.11 1.68 -2.16
C VAL A 161 -8.67 1.13 -3.51
N ILE A 162 -7.66 0.27 -3.48
CA ILE A 162 -7.13 -0.40 -4.67
C ILE A 162 -7.88 -1.71 -4.88
N THR A 163 -8.29 -1.98 -6.11
CA THR A 163 -8.94 -3.21 -6.51
C THR A 163 -7.90 -4.29 -6.86
N ASN A 164 -7.85 -4.79 -8.09
CA ASN A 164 -6.92 -5.84 -8.48
C ASN A 164 -5.82 -5.25 -9.40
N ALA A 165 -4.85 -4.56 -8.78
CA ALA A 165 -3.71 -4.02 -9.51
C ALA A 165 -2.83 -5.14 -10.08
N TYR A 166 -2.41 -5.00 -11.34
CA TYR A 166 -1.51 -5.92 -12.01
C TYR A 166 -0.52 -5.16 -12.89
N GLY A 167 0.58 -5.81 -13.26
CA GLY A 167 1.55 -5.22 -14.17
C GLY A 167 2.99 -5.64 -13.88
N VAL A 168 3.92 -4.93 -14.51
CA VAL A 168 5.35 -5.19 -14.39
C VAL A 168 5.81 -4.92 -12.94
N GLY A 169 6.57 -5.88 -12.38
CA GLY A 169 7.07 -5.79 -11.01
C GLY A 169 6.18 -6.46 -9.96
N GLU A 170 4.99 -6.94 -10.31
CA GLU A 170 4.16 -7.75 -9.41
C GLU A 170 4.71 -9.18 -9.32
N LEU A 171 5.23 -9.55 -8.16
CA LEU A 171 5.84 -10.87 -7.94
C LEU A 171 4.90 -11.86 -7.26
N SER A 172 3.80 -11.39 -6.68
CA SER A 172 2.87 -12.27 -5.96
C SER A 172 2.11 -13.19 -6.92
N PRO A 173 1.62 -14.36 -6.44
CA PRO A 173 0.91 -15.34 -7.26
C PRO A 173 -0.56 -14.93 -7.48
N ARG A 174 -0.80 -13.69 -7.89
CA ARG A 174 -2.14 -13.20 -8.21
C ARG A 174 -2.57 -13.65 -9.61
N PHE A 175 -3.86 -13.69 -9.84
CA PHE A 175 -4.50 -14.27 -11.01
C PHE A 175 -3.86 -13.83 -12.34
N VAL A 176 -3.81 -12.54 -12.63
CA VAL A 176 -3.33 -12.04 -13.95
C VAL A 176 -1.87 -12.43 -14.16
N ASN A 177 -0.99 -12.14 -13.18
CA ASN A 177 0.45 -12.41 -13.34
C ASN A 177 0.77 -13.90 -13.35
N SER A 178 0.07 -14.71 -12.55
CA SER A 178 0.23 -16.17 -12.57
C SER A 178 -0.21 -16.75 -13.92
N THR A 179 -1.31 -16.25 -14.48
CA THR A 179 -1.81 -16.67 -15.78
C THR A 179 -0.82 -16.32 -16.88
N ILE A 180 -0.31 -15.08 -16.90
CA ILE A 180 0.69 -14.64 -17.89
C ILE A 180 1.95 -15.51 -17.82
N ARG A 181 2.48 -15.77 -16.62
CA ARG A 181 3.67 -16.63 -16.45
C ARG A 181 3.45 -18.04 -16.98
N LYS A 182 2.29 -18.64 -16.70
CA LYS A 182 1.92 -19.96 -17.21
C LYS A 182 1.79 -19.98 -18.75
N ILE A 183 1.21 -18.93 -19.34
CA ILE A 183 1.14 -18.80 -20.80
C ILE A 183 2.56 -18.74 -21.39
N ILE A 184 3.44 -17.91 -20.83
CA ILE A 184 4.84 -17.80 -21.31
C ILE A 184 5.59 -19.13 -21.16
N ALA A 185 5.34 -19.87 -20.06
CA ALA A 185 5.94 -21.18 -19.80
C ALA A 185 5.27 -22.33 -20.57
N ASN A 186 4.23 -22.05 -21.37
CA ASN A 186 3.42 -23.06 -22.07
C ASN A 186 2.83 -24.12 -21.12
N GLU A 187 2.43 -23.69 -19.91
CA GLU A 187 1.80 -24.55 -18.90
C GLU A 187 0.28 -24.60 -19.10
N PRO A 188 -0.38 -25.71 -18.72
CA PRO A 188 -1.84 -25.83 -18.78
C PRO A 188 -2.53 -24.77 -17.91
N LEU A 189 -3.58 -24.16 -18.47
CA LEU A 189 -4.41 -23.20 -17.75
C LEU A 189 -5.69 -23.88 -17.24
N GLN A 190 -6.05 -23.57 -15.99
CA GLN A 190 -7.31 -23.98 -15.40
C GLN A 190 -8.01 -22.76 -14.82
N PHE A 191 -9.24 -22.54 -15.18
CA PHE A 191 -10.07 -21.45 -14.71
C PHE A 191 -11.33 -21.98 -14.04
N THR A 192 -11.88 -21.21 -13.13
CA THR A 192 -13.25 -21.39 -12.61
C THR A 192 -14.27 -20.95 -13.67
N ALA A 193 -15.55 -21.03 -13.36
CA ALA A 193 -16.62 -20.61 -14.27
C ALA A 193 -16.64 -19.10 -14.59
N ALA A 194 -15.70 -18.33 -14.06
CA ALA A 194 -15.54 -16.89 -14.28
C ALA A 194 -16.82 -16.07 -13.99
N THR A 195 -17.53 -16.45 -12.95
CA THR A 195 -18.76 -15.77 -12.50
C THR A 195 -18.50 -14.62 -11.54
N GLN A 196 -17.24 -14.45 -11.10
CA GLN A 196 -16.84 -13.40 -10.17
C GLN A 196 -16.77 -12.05 -10.87
N ASN A 197 -17.25 -11.01 -10.21
CA ASN A 197 -17.02 -9.63 -10.64
C ASN A 197 -15.64 -9.19 -10.16
N TYR A 198 -14.74 -8.94 -11.11
CA TYR A 198 -13.40 -8.40 -10.84
C TYR A 198 -13.23 -7.06 -11.56
N ASP A 199 -12.57 -6.14 -10.88
CA ASP A 199 -12.10 -4.89 -11.44
C ASP A 199 -10.58 -4.91 -11.48
N PHE A 200 -10.02 -5.04 -12.68
CA PHE A 200 -8.57 -5.07 -12.91
C PHE A 200 -8.07 -3.69 -13.31
N ILE A 201 -7.01 -3.23 -12.66
CA ILE A 201 -6.38 -1.96 -12.98
C ILE A 201 -4.88 -2.14 -13.25
N TYR A 202 -4.39 -1.63 -14.38
CA TYR A 202 -2.97 -1.69 -14.70
C TYR A 202 -2.17 -0.75 -13.81
N ILE A 203 -0.94 -1.14 -13.49
CA ILE A 203 -0.13 -0.43 -12.48
C ILE A 203 0.17 1.03 -12.83
N ASP A 204 0.31 1.36 -14.12
CA ASP A 204 0.54 2.74 -14.55
C ASP A 204 -0.71 3.61 -14.31
N ASP A 205 -1.92 3.04 -14.45
CA ASP A 205 -3.17 3.73 -14.13
C ASP A 205 -3.33 3.93 -12.63
N VAL A 206 -2.88 2.95 -11.82
CA VAL A 206 -2.79 3.11 -10.36
C VAL A 206 -1.87 4.27 -10.02
N ALA A 207 -0.67 4.33 -10.61
CA ALA A 207 0.30 5.38 -10.34
C ALA A 207 -0.24 6.77 -10.73
N ARG A 208 -0.90 6.89 -11.91
CA ARG A 208 -1.58 8.13 -12.34
C ARG A 208 -2.70 8.54 -11.40
N ALA A 209 -3.48 7.57 -10.90
CA ALA A 209 -4.54 7.86 -9.94
C ALA A 209 -3.99 8.40 -8.61
N PHE A 210 -2.87 7.83 -8.12
CA PHE A 210 -2.20 8.32 -6.90
C PHE A 210 -1.58 9.70 -7.08
N GLU A 211 -1.08 10.03 -8.26
CA GLU A 211 -0.58 11.37 -8.57
C GLU A 211 -1.71 12.42 -8.61
N ALA A 212 -2.88 12.04 -9.11
CA ALA A 212 -4.04 12.94 -9.22
C ALA A 212 -4.76 13.23 -7.89
N ILE A 213 -4.45 12.45 -6.82
CA ILE A 213 -5.00 12.63 -5.48
C ILE A 213 -4.25 13.73 -4.73
#